data_5ce7124fa42ec0872e66fa60ea88d359
#
_entry.id   5ce7124fa42ec0872e66fa60ea88d359
#
_cell.length_a   1.000
_cell.length_b   1.000
_cell.length_c   1.000
_cell.angle_alpha   90.00
_cell.angle_beta   90.00
_cell.angle_gamma   90.00
#
_symmetry.space_group_name_H-M   'P 1'
#
loop_
_entity.id
_entity.type
_entity.pdbx_description
1 polymer ?
#
loop_
_entity_poly.entity_id
_entity_poly.type
_entity_poly.pdbx_seq_one_letter_code
_entity_poly.pdbx_strand_id
1 'polypeptide(L)'
;MTKLYIVHGYQADASKHWFPWLKQSLEIEGHDVEVLNLPNSHEPHVEEWLTYMRQTIPEVDADTIFVAHSLGVITTLKFLNDLDVSKVGGLAIVSGFKDKLEGMETLDAFIEQEIDFDQLKHKIIKRFGIASKTDDIVPYTLTAELCKALDAKFYLQEEGGHFLEKDGYDTFLFLRNK
;
A
#
# COMPACT_ATOMS: atom_id res chain seq x y z
N MET A 1 -12.18 2.83 17.75
CA MET A 1 -11.17 1.79 17.47
C MET A 1 -10.77 1.86 16.01
N THR A 2 -9.49 1.86 15.75
CA THR A 2 -8.97 1.91 14.38
C THR A 2 -8.88 0.49 13.80
N LYS A 3 -9.40 0.32 12.59
CA LYS A 3 -9.22 -0.91 11.82
C LYS A 3 -8.16 -0.65 10.76
N LEU A 4 -7.12 -1.48 10.74
CA LEU A 4 -6.00 -1.30 9.82
C LEU A 4 -5.83 -2.53 8.94
N TYR A 5 -5.68 -2.31 7.65
CA TYR A 5 -5.41 -3.36 6.66
C TYR A 5 -4.02 -3.17 6.08
N ILE A 6 -3.25 -4.25 6.05
CA ILE A 6 -1.93 -4.26 5.42
C ILE A 6 -2.06 -4.99 4.09
N VAL A 7 -1.65 -4.34 3.00
CA VAL A 7 -1.81 -4.83 1.64
C VAL A 7 -0.44 -5.07 1.01
N HIS A 8 -0.11 -6.33 0.77
CA HIS A 8 1.20 -6.71 0.22
C HIS A 8 1.28 -6.48 -1.30
N GLY A 9 2.46 -6.65 -1.85
CA GLY A 9 2.71 -6.50 -3.27
C GLY A 9 2.94 -7.82 -4.01
N TYR A 10 3.57 -7.70 -5.17
CA TYR A 10 3.91 -8.80 -6.06
C TYR A 10 4.85 -9.78 -5.36
N GLN A 11 4.59 -11.08 -5.51
CA GLN A 11 5.40 -12.18 -4.95
C GLN A 11 5.47 -12.22 -3.43
N ALA A 12 4.56 -11.53 -2.75
CA ALA A 12 4.51 -11.51 -1.29
C ALA A 12 3.26 -12.21 -0.77
N ASP A 13 3.15 -12.32 0.53
CA ASP A 13 1.96 -12.82 1.23
C ASP A 13 1.93 -12.23 2.65
N ALA A 14 0.91 -12.61 3.42
CA ALA A 14 0.69 -12.04 4.74
C ALA A 14 1.81 -12.33 5.75
N SER A 15 2.65 -13.34 5.48
CA SER A 15 3.73 -13.75 6.39
C SER A 15 5.08 -13.08 6.10
N LYS A 16 5.15 -12.21 5.07
CA LYS A 16 6.41 -11.66 4.56
C LYS A 16 6.79 -10.33 5.19
N HIS A 17 8.08 -10.02 5.09
CA HIS A 17 8.68 -8.71 5.40
C HIS A 17 8.30 -8.22 6.79
N TRP A 18 7.94 -6.94 6.90
CA TRP A 18 7.57 -6.28 8.15
C TRP A 18 6.08 -6.44 8.51
N PHE A 19 5.31 -7.15 7.69
CA PHE A 19 3.86 -7.26 7.87
C PHE A 19 3.46 -7.90 9.19
N PRO A 20 3.98 -9.10 9.57
CA PRO A 20 3.61 -9.70 10.86
C PRO A 20 4.05 -8.85 12.05
N TRP A 21 5.22 -8.22 11.95
CA TRP A 21 5.75 -7.36 13.01
C TRP A 21 4.86 -6.14 13.22
N LEU A 22 4.45 -5.47 12.14
CA LEU A 22 3.59 -4.29 12.24
C LEU A 22 2.23 -4.66 12.84
N LYS A 23 1.65 -5.78 12.38
CA LYS A 23 0.39 -6.27 12.93
C LYS A 23 0.48 -6.46 14.43
N GLN A 24 1.45 -7.22 14.91
CA GLN A 24 1.63 -7.49 16.32
C GLN A 24 1.87 -6.21 17.12
N SER A 25 2.72 -5.34 16.60
CA SER A 25 3.08 -4.08 17.23
C SER A 25 1.88 -3.17 17.46
N LEU A 26 1.00 -3.08 16.46
CA LEU A 26 -0.18 -2.22 16.55
C LEU A 26 -1.32 -2.86 17.34
N GLU A 27 -1.44 -4.19 17.31
CA GLU A 27 -2.43 -4.90 18.12
C GLU A 27 -2.17 -4.73 19.61
N ILE A 28 -0.91 -4.68 20.00
CA ILE A 28 -0.52 -4.42 21.39
C ILE A 28 -1.03 -3.05 21.84
N GLU A 29 -1.13 -2.10 20.94
CA GLU A 29 -1.64 -0.74 21.22
C GLU A 29 -3.17 -0.64 21.13
N GLY A 30 -3.86 -1.74 20.89
CA GLY A 30 -5.32 -1.80 20.91
C GLY A 30 -5.97 -1.61 19.52
N HIS A 31 -5.20 -1.59 18.45
CA HIS A 31 -5.75 -1.52 17.10
C HIS A 31 -6.14 -2.88 16.58
N ASP A 32 -7.12 -2.93 15.70
CA ASP A 32 -7.54 -4.16 15.01
C ASP A 32 -6.84 -4.19 13.65
N VAL A 33 -5.94 -5.15 13.45
CA VAL A 33 -5.09 -5.22 12.26
C VAL A 33 -5.30 -6.54 11.52
N GLU A 34 -5.54 -6.46 10.22
CA GLU A 34 -5.60 -7.62 9.35
C GLU A 34 -4.60 -7.46 8.22
N VAL A 35 -3.75 -8.47 8.01
CA VAL A 35 -2.87 -8.52 6.85
C VAL A 35 -3.57 -9.33 5.77
N LEU A 36 -3.85 -8.69 4.64
CA LEU A 36 -4.52 -9.36 3.53
C LEU A 36 -3.58 -10.38 2.88
N ASN A 37 -4.15 -11.44 2.35
CA ASN A 37 -3.40 -12.47 1.66
C ASN A 37 -3.95 -12.60 0.24
N LEU A 38 -3.51 -11.69 -0.62
CA LEU A 38 -4.03 -11.55 -1.98
C LEU A 38 -3.71 -12.79 -2.83
N PRO A 39 -4.65 -13.24 -3.67
CA PRO A 39 -4.50 -14.50 -4.40
C PRO A 39 -3.46 -14.42 -5.51
N ASN A 40 -2.77 -15.54 -5.75
CA ASN A 40 -1.85 -15.71 -6.88
C ASN A 40 -0.82 -14.59 -7.01
N SER A 41 -0.14 -14.25 -5.90
CA SER A 41 0.78 -13.10 -5.87
C SER A 41 1.99 -13.26 -6.80
N HIS A 42 2.33 -14.47 -7.22
CA HIS A 42 3.41 -14.71 -8.19
C HIS A 42 2.98 -14.49 -9.63
N GLU A 43 1.68 -14.50 -9.89
CA GLU A 43 1.09 -14.23 -11.20
C GLU A 43 -0.21 -13.45 -10.97
N PRO A 44 -0.10 -12.19 -10.48
CA PRO A 44 -1.27 -11.47 -10.01
C PRO A 44 -2.17 -10.97 -11.15
N HIS A 45 -3.47 -10.99 -10.91
CA HIS A 45 -4.47 -10.42 -11.79
C HIS A 45 -5.24 -9.35 -11.02
N VAL A 46 -5.33 -8.15 -11.59
CA VAL A 46 -5.92 -7.00 -10.90
C VAL A 46 -7.36 -7.26 -10.46
N GLU A 47 -8.17 -7.91 -11.31
CA GLU A 47 -9.56 -8.19 -10.97
C GLU A 47 -9.69 -9.19 -9.83
N GLU A 48 -8.80 -10.18 -9.76
CA GLU A 48 -8.79 -11.13 -8.64
C GLU A 48 -8.45 -10.44 -7.32
N TRP A 49 -7.47 -9.53 -7.36
CA TRP A 49 -7.06 -8.80 -6.16
C TRP A 49 -8.16 -7.85 -5.70
N LEU A 50 -8.80 -7.13 -6.62
CA LEU A 50 -9.89 -6.22 -6.28
C LEU A 50 -11.09 -6.99 -5.72
N THR A 51 -11.43 -8.13 -6.33
CA THR A 51 -12.52 -8.98 -5.86
C THR A 51 -12.24 -9.49 -4.46
N TYR A 52 -11.02 -9.94 -4.20
CA TYR A 52 -10.61 -10.39 -2.87
C TYR A 52 -10.78 -9.28 -1.84
N MET A 53 -10.36 -8.06 -2.17
CA MET A 53 -10.49 -6.93 -1.25
C MET A 53 -11.97 -6.61 -0.99
N ARG A 54 -12.80 -6.62 -2.02
CA ARG A 54 -14.24 -6.37 -1.87
C ARG A 54 -14.91 -7.41 -0.99
N GLN A 55 -14.50 -8.67 -1.08
CA GLN A 55 -15.06 -9.76 -0.29
C GLN A 55 -14.53 -9.80 1.14
N THR A 56 -13.30 -9.38 1.34
CA THR A 56 -12.60 -9.49 2.62
C THR A 56 -12.80 -8.26 3.51
N ILE A 57 -12.94 -7.08 2.90
CA ILE A 57 -13.10 -5.82 3.63
C ILE A 57 -14.57 -5.43 3.62
N PRO A 58 -15.30 -5.69 4.72
CA PRO A 58 -16.75 -5.48 4.73
C PRO A 58 -17.14 -4.02 4.84
N GLU A 59 -16.31 -3.19 5.47
CA GLU A 59 -16.66 -1.82 5.77
C GLU A 59 -15.43 -0.93 5.79
N VAL A 60 -15.54 0.26 5.19
CA VAL A 60 -14.48 1.28 5.18
C VAL A 60 -15.09 2.60 5.62
N ASP A 61 -14.46 3.25 6.60
CA ASP A 61 -14.92 4.54 7.13
C ASP A 61 -13.74 5.41 7.58
N ALA A 62 -14.04 6.49 8.29
CA ALA A 62 -13.02 7.43 8.76
C ALA A 62 -12.04 6.82 9.78
N ASP A 63 -12.35 5.66 10.34
CA ASP A 63 -11.48 4.95 11.28
C ASP A 63 -10.71 3.81 10.61
N THR A 64 -10.83 3.65 9.29
CA THR A 64 -10.13 2.61 8.54
C THR A 64 -8.84 3.16 7.96
N ILE A 65 -7.73 2.45 8.17
CA ILE A 65 -6.40 2.83 7.67
C ILE A 65 -5.84 1.69 6.82
N PHE A 66 -5.21 2.05 5.72
CA PHE A 66 -4.52 1.10 4.84
C PHE A 66 -3.03 1.36 4.87
N VAL A 67 -2.25 0.30 5.00
CA VAL A 67 -0.80 0.33 4.83
C VAL A 67 -0.48 -0.58 3.66
N ALA A 68 -0.05 0.00 2.56
CA ALA A 68 0.14 -0.75 1.32
C ALA A 68 1.58 -0.70 0.85
N HIS A 69 2.06 -1.79 0.28
CA HIS A 69 3.43 -1.96 -0.17
C HIS A 69 3.45 -2.28 -1.67
N SER A 70 4.23 -1.52 -2.43
CA SER A 70 4.53 -1.79 -3.85
C SER A 70 3.24 -1.89 -4.70
N LEU A 71 3.01 -3.02 -5.37
CA LEU A 71 1.83 -3.24 -6.21
C LEU A 71 0.53 -3.14 -5.40
N GLY A 72 0.58 -3.44 -4.12
CA GLY A 72 -0.58 -3.30 -3.24
C GLY A 72 -1.08 -1.88 -3.11
N VAL A 73 -0.22 -0.89 -3.37
CA VAL A 73 -0.60 0.53 -3.30
C VAL A 73 -1.61 0.88 -4.40
N ILE A 74 -1.28 0.61 -5.65
CA ILE A 74 -2.19 0.96 -6.75
C ILE A 74 -3.48 0.15 -6.68
N THR A 75 -3.40 -1.09 -6.20
CA THR A 75 -4.56 -1.94 -5.98
C THR A 75 -5.49 -1.31 -4.93
N THR A 76 -4.92 -0.85 -3.82
CA THR A 76 -5.68 -0.18 -2.76
C THR A 76 -6.32 1.11 -3.27
N LEU A 77 -5.57 1.89 -4.06
CA LEU A 77 -6.09 3.13 -4.62
C LEU A 77 -7.30 2.87 -5.53
N LYS A 78 -7.21 1.85 -6.38
CA LYS A 78 -8.33 1.49 -7.25
C LYS A 78 -9.54 0.99 -6.44
N PHE A 79 -9.28 0.17 -5.42
CA PHE A 79 -10.33 -0.30 -4.52
C PHE A 79 -11.07 0.88 -3.86
N LEU A 80 -10.32 1.84 -3.31
CA LEU A 80 -10.89 3.02 -2.66
C LEU A 80 -11.56 3.96 -3.67
N ASN A 81 -11.03 4.06 -4.88
CA ASN A 81 -11.60 4.87 -5.95
C ASN A 81 -13.02 4.41 -6.30
N ASP A 82 -13.23 3.11 -6.32
CA ASP A 82 -14.50 2.52 -6.73
C ASP A 82 -15.49 2.35 -5.58
N LEU A 83 -15.05 2.62 -4.35
CA LEU A 83 -15.90 2.51 -3.17
C LEU A 83 -16.77 3.74 -2.99
N ASP A 84 -18.05 3.52 -2.65
CA ASP A 84 -18.99 4.59 -2.35
C ASP A 84 -18.92 4.93 -0.85
N VAL A 85 -17.82 5.57 -0.46
CA VAL A 85 -17.62 6.04 0.92
C VAL A 85 -17.13 7.48 0.87
N SER A 86 -17.49 8.28 1.88
CA SER A 86 -17.13 9.70 1.91
C SER A 86 -15.73 9.93 2.47
N LYS A 87 -15.32 9.14 3.46
CA LYS A 87 -14.02 9.32 4.14
C LYS A 87 -13.37 7.98 4.46
N VAL A 88 -12.04 7.98 4.35
CA VAL A 88 -11.15 6.89 4.75
C VAL A 88 -10.13 7.50 5.70
N GLY A 89 -9.82 6.81 6.81
CA GLY A 89 -8.97 7.35 7.86
C GLY A 89 -7.55 7.67 7.42
N GLY A 90 -6.94 6.80 6.64
CA GLY A 90 -5.57 7.05 6.19
C GLY A 90 -5.02 6.02 5.22
N LEU A 91 -3.92 6.39 4.57
CA LEU A 91 -3.17 5.52 3.67
C LEU A 91 -1.68 5.79 3.83
N ALA A 92 -0.94 4.75 4.17
CA ALA A 92 0.51 4.75 4.15
C ALA A 92 0.98 4.03 2.89
N ILE A 93 1.78 4.71 2.10
CA ILE A 93 2.28 4.24 0.80
C ILE A 93 3.75 3.86 0.97
N VAL A 94 4.07 2.57 0.82
CA VAL A 94 5.46 2.10 0.92
C VAL A 94 5.91 1.63 -0.45
N SER A 95 6.84 2.35 -1.06
CA SER A 95 7.38 2.04 -2.39
C SER A 95 6.29 1.87 -3.45
N GLY A 96 5.26 2.73 -3.39
CA GLY A 96 4.14 2.69 -4.32
C GLY A 96 4.43 3.40 -5.62
N PHE A 97 3.59 3.17 -6.62
CA PHE A 97 3.74 3.76 -7.94
C PHE A 97 2.40 3.81 -8.67
N LYS A 98 2.28 4.72 -9.61
CA LYS A 98 1.11 4.84 -10.49
C LYS A 98 1.46 4.72 -11.96
N ASP A 99 2.75 4.59 -12.28
CA ASP A 99 3.25 4.48 -13.65
C ASP A 99 3.89 3.13 -13.89
N LYS A 100 4.02 2.73 -15.16
CA LYS A 100 4.54 1.41 -15.53
C LYS A 100 5.97 1.22 -15.06
N LEU A 101 6.27 0.00 -14.60
CA LEU A 101 7.61 -0.38 -14.19
C LEU A 101 8.36 -1.00 -15.36
N GLU A 102 9.56 -0.50 -15.61
CA GLU A 102 10.43 -1.05 -16.64
C GLU A 102 10.79 -2.50 -16.30
N GLY A 103 10.65 -3.39 -17.28
CA GLY A 103 10.96 -4.81 -17.10
C GLY A 103 9.88 -5.62 -16.40
N MET A 104 8.75 -5.01 -16.05
CA MET A 104 7.65 -5.68 -15.35
C MET A 104 6.31 -5.47 -16.05
N GLU A 105 6.29 -5.68 -17.36
CA GLU A 105 5.11 -5.45 -18.19
C GLU A 105 3.92 -6.32 -17.82
N THR A 106 4.16 -7.46 -17.17
CA THR A 106 3.09 -8.33 -16.67
C THR A 106 2.20 -7.64 -15.63
N LEU A 107 2.67 -6.54 -15.04
CA LEU A 107 1.93 -5.76 -14.05
C LEU A 107 1.22 -4.55 -14.65
N ASP A 108 1.34 -4.32 -15.96
CA ASP A 108 0.77 -3.14 -16.60
C ASP A 108 -0.74 -3.00 -16.41
N ALA A 109 -1.46 -4.11 -16.36
CA ALA A 109 -2.91 -4.08 -16.16
C ALA A 109 -3.31 -3.38 -14.85
N PHE A 110 -2.47 -3.44 -13.83
CA PHE A 110 -2.71 -2.74 -12.56
C PHE A 110 -2.59 -1.23 -12.74
N ILE A 111 -1.68 -0.78 -13.59
CA ILE A 111 -1.42 0.63 -13.83
C ILE A 111 -2.47 1.23 -14.77
N GLU A 112 -3.05 0.42 -15.65
CA GLU A 112 -4.02 0.87 -16.65
C GLU A 112 -5.41 1.11 -16.07
N GLN A 113 -5.61 0.91 -14.77
CA GLN A 113 -6.89 1.18 -14.12
C GLN A 113 -7.14 2.69 -14.03
N GLU A 114 -8.38 3.08 -14.26
CA GLU A 114 -8.77 4.48 -14.11
C GLU A 114 -8.91 4.84 -12.62
N ILE A 115 -8.19 5.87 -12.20
CA ILE A 115 -8.20 6.33 -10.81
C ILE A 115 -8.32 7.85 -10.81
N ASP A 116 -9.29 8.36 -10.05
CA ASP A 116 -9.47 9.80 -9.85
C ASP A 116 -8.68 10.22 -8.60
N PHE A 117 -7.45 10.66 -8.81
CA PHE A 117 -6.56 11.07 -7.72
C PHE A 117 -7.09 12.29 -6.96
N ASP A 118 -7.77 13.21 -7.65
CA ASP A 118 -8.37 14.37 -6.99
C ASP A 118 -9.47 13.97 -6.01
N GLN A 119 -10.29 12.99 -6.38
CA GLN A 119 -11.31 12.45 -5.49
C GLN A 119 -10.66 11.78 -4.28
N LEU A 120 -9.61 10.99 -4.51
CA LEU A 120 -8.95 10.24 -3.45
C LEU A 120 -8.27 11.15 -2.44
N LYS A 121 -7.64 12.24 -2.88
CA LYS A 121 -6.99 13.14 -1.93
C LYS A 121 -7.97 13.87 -1.01
N HIS A 122 -9.23 13.99 -1.43
CA HIS A 122 -10.29 14.54 -0.57
C HIS A 122 -10.97 13.46 0.27
N LYS A 123 -10.95 12.22 -0.19
CA LYS A 123 -11.56 11.08 0.49
C LYS A 123 -10.67 10.55 1.62
N ILE A 124 -9.36 10.45 1.40
CA ILE A 124 -8.41 9.91 2.37
C ILE A 124 -7.91 11.03 3.29
N ILE A 125 -8.17 10.90 4.58
CA ILE A 125 -7.90 11.97 5.55
C ILE A 125 -6.39 12.19 5.74
N LYS A 126 -5.64 11.12 6.04
CA LYS A 126 -4.18 11.19 6.23
C LYS A 126 -3.48 10.39 5.14
N ARG A 127 -2.48 11.00 4.53
CA ARG A 127 -1.75 10.40 3.41
C ARG A 127 -0.26 10.66 3.58
N PHE A 128 0.53 9.61 3.52
CA PHE A 128 1.98 9.77 3.42
C PHE A 128 2.58 8.61 2.65
N GLY A 129 3.78 8.83 2.11
CA GLY A 129 4.52 7.81 1.40
C GLY A 129 5.96 7.75 1.83
N ILE A 130 6.56 6.57 1.69
CA ILE A 130 7.95 6.29 2.01
C ILE A 130 8.59 5.59 0.83
N ALA A 131 9.80 6.01 0.45
CA ALA A 131 10.60 5.33 -0.56
C ALA A 131 12.07 5.39 -0.18
N SER A 132 12.88 4.60 -0.85
CA SER A 132 14.31 4.49 -0.61
C SER A 132 15.08 4.83 -1.89
N LYS A 133 16.17 5.56 -1.75
CA LYS A 133 17.05 5.88 -2.88
C LYS A 133 17.70 4.65 -3.50
N THR A 134 17.81 3.57 -2.74
CA THR A 134 18.45 2.32 -3.19
C THR A 134 17.46 1.29 -3.71
N ASP A 135 16.18 1.66 -3.86
CA ASP A 135 15.17 0.76 -4.41
C ASP A 135 15.46 0.51 -5.90
N ASP A 136 15.79 -0.74 -6.24
CA ASP A 136 16.11 -1.15 -7.61
C ASP A 136 14.91 -1.77 -8.35
N ILE A 137 13.78 -1.88 -7.70
CA ILE A 137 12.54 -2.42 -8.28
C ILE A 137 11.60 -1.27 -8.67
N VAL A 138 11.30 -0.40 -7.71
CA VAL A 138 10.47 0.78 -7.93
C VAL A 138 11.33 2.02 -7.67
N PRO A 139 11.74 2.75 -8.72
CA PRO A 139 12.50 3.99 -8.51
C PRO A 139 11.76 4.95 -7.58
N TYR A 140 12.47 5.54 -6.64
CA TYR A 140 11.85 6.41 -5.63
C TYR A 140 11.10 7.59 -6.26
N THR A 141 11.52 8.01 -7.45
CA THR A 141 10.85 9.10 -8.16
C THR A 141 9.40 8.76 -8.51
N LEU A 142 9.10 7.48 -8.76
CA LEU A 142 7.73 7.05 -9.05
C LEU A 142 6.85 7.19 -7.81
N THR A 143 7.39 6.87 -6.64
CA THR A 143 6.66 7.04 -5.37
C THR A 143 6.45 8.53 -5.09
N ALA A 144 7.46 9.35 -5.34
CA ALA A 144 7.34 10.80 -5.18
C ALA A 144 6.24 11.39 -6.07
N GLU A 145 6.15 10.94 -7.32
CA GLU A 145 5.11 11.39 -8.24
C GLU A 145 3.72 10.96 -7.81
N LEU A 146 3.59 9.74 -7.28
CA LEU A 146 2.32 9.27 -6.72
C LEU A 146 1.90 10.12 -5.53
N CYS A 147 2.83 10.40 -4.62
CA CYS A 147 2.54 11.24 -3.46
C CYS A 147 2.12 12.64 -3.88
N LYS A 148 2.73 13.19 -4.92
CA LYS A 148 2.35 14.50 -5.46
C LYS A 148 0.92 14.46 -5.99
N ALA A 149 0.53 13.42 -6.71
CA ALA A 149 -0.83 13.28 -7.26
C ALA A 149 -1.88 13.21 -6.16
N LEU A 150 -1.53 12.63 -5.01
CA LEU A 150 -2.43 12.47 -3.87
C LEU A 150 -2.32 13.57 -2.83
N ASP A 151 -1.42 14.53 -3.04
CA ASP A 151 -1.08 15.55 -2.03
C ASP A 151 -0.70 14.86 -0.71
N ALA A 152 0.17 13.87 -0.80
CA ALA A 152 0.64 13.08 0.33
C ALA A 152 2.03 13.53 0.76
N LYS A 153 2.29 13.50 2.06
CA LYS A 153 3.62 13.80 2.58
C LYS A 153 4.58 12.69 2.17
N PHE A 154 5.76 13.07 1.67
CA PHE A 154 6.74 12.11 1.15
C PHE A 154 7.98 12.05 2.01
N TYR A 155 8.38 10.85 2.43
CA TYR A 155 9.59 10.60 3.20
C TYR A 155 10.56 9.79 2.35
N LEU A 156 11.74 10.32 2.09
CA LEU A 156 12.78 9.64 1.32
C LEU A 156 13.87 9.14 2.27
N GLN A 157 14.09 7.82 2.27
CA GLN A 157 15.16 7.18 3.03
C GLN A 157 16.40 7.06 2.14
N GLU A 158 17.58 7.25 2.71
CA GLU A 158 18.83 7.12 1.96
C GLU A 158 19.08 5.67 1.54
N GLU A 159 18.71 4.73 2.39
CA GLU A 159 18.85 3.28 2.15
C GLU A 159 17.55 2.58 2.48
N GLY A 160 17.46 1.29 2.17
CA GLY A 160 16.30 0.48 2.50
C GLY A 160 15.87 -0.45 1.38
N GLY A 161 16.42 -0.28 0.17
CA GLY A 161 16.01 -1.09 -0.97
C GLY A 161 14.50 -0.99 -1.21
N HIS A 162 13.85 -2.11 -1.46
CA HIS A 162 12.41 -2.16 -1.66
C HIS A 162 11.64 -2.46 -0.35
N PHE A 163 12.31 -2.30 0.78
CA PHE A 163 11.79 -2.58 2.13
C PHE A 163 11.32 -4.03 2.28
N LEU A 164 12.13 -4.96 1.78
CA LEU A 164 11.88 -6.38 1.86
C LEU A 164 12.67 -7.01 3.02
N GLU A 165 12.33 -8.25 3.38
CA GLU A 165 13.11 -9.00 4.39
C GLU A 165 14.58 -9.08 4.01
N LYS A 166 14.87 -9.33 2.74
CA LYS A 166 16.25 -9.44 2.24
C LYS A 166 17.00 -8.11 2.34
N ASP A 167 16.27 -7.00 2.46
CA ASP A 167 16.83 -5.66 2.66
C ASP A 167 16.97 -5.31 4.13
N GLY A 168 16.67 -6.25 5.03
CA GLY A 168 16.75 -6.05 6.46
C GLY A 168 15.46 -5.59 7.12
N TYR A 169 14.34 -5.62 6.39
CA TYR A 169 13.06 -5.11 6.86
C TYR A 169 12.11 -6.24 7.26
N ASP A 170 12.43 -6.93 8.36
CA ASP A 170 11.46 -7.75 9.07
C ASP A 170 10.77 -6.93 10.18
N THR A 171 11.27 -5.71 10.44
CA THR A 171 10.65 -4.67 11.24
C THR A 171 10.73 -3.37 10.46
N PHE A 172 9.91 -2.37 10.80
CA PHE A 172 9.90 -1.08 10.10
C PHE A 172 9.49 0.04 11.04
N LEU A 173 10.39 0.37 11.98
CA LEU A 173 10.13 1.37 13.00
C LEU A 173 9.75 2.73 12.44
N PHE A 174 10.41 3.17 11.38
CA PHE A 174 10.13 4.47 10.77
C PHE A 174 8.67 4.55 10.33
N LEU A 175 8.17 3.51 9.68
CA LEU A 175 6.78 3.44 9.22
C LEU A 175 5.82 3.46 10.40
N ARG A 176 6.08 2.62 11.42
CA ARG A 176 5.21 2.49 12.59
C ARG A 176 5.03 3.83 13.33
N ASN A 177 6.08 4.65 13.35
CA ASN A 177 6.08 5.92 14.08
C ASN A 177 5.43 7.07 13.28
N LYS A 178 4.91 6.80 12.09
CA LYS A 178 4.20 7.79 11.23
C LYS A 178 2.72 7.43 11.07
#